data_62a613c86e71a7a336d78c204a698c22
#
_entry.id   62a613c86e71a7a336d78c204a698c22
#
_cell.length_a   1.000
_cell.length_b   1.000
_cell.length_c   1.000
_cell.angle_alpha   90.00
_cell.angle_beta   90.00
_cell.angle_gamma   90.00
#
_symmetry.space_group_name_H-M   'P 1'
#
loop_
_entity.id
_entity.type
_entity.pdbx_description
1 polymer ?
#
loop_
_entity_poly.entity_id
_entity_poly.type
_entity_poly.pdbx_seq_one_letter_code
_entity_poly.pdbx_strand_id
1 'polypeptide(L)'
;VAPADPSAPPKLVAAGQADIAVSYQPQLHIQVAQGLPLTRFATLVATPLNALVVLADSPIRSIADLDGRKVGFSVGGFEDALLRAMLAREGLGLDSVTLINVNFSLSPSLISGQVDAVIGAFRNFELNQMDIAGKPGRAFYVEEHGVPAYDELILVAHRDRVDDPKLVAFLRALEAGVQFLVNHPEES
;
A
#
# COMPACT_ATOMS: atom_id res chain seq x y z
N VAL A 1 5.55 -16.75 2.88
CA VAL A 1 4.11 -16.90 3.18
C VAL A 1 3.40 -15.59 2.88
N ALA A 2 2.31 -15.64 2.11
CA ALA A 2 1.43 -14.48 1.89
C ALA A 2 0.18 -14.68 2.78
N PRO A 3 0.05 -13.97 3.90
CA PRO A 3 -1.13 -14.08 4.75
C PRO A 3 -2.36 -13.44 4.09
N ALA A 4 -3.55 -13.88 4.49
CA ALA A 4 -4.80 -13.32 3.98
C ALA A 4 -5.04 -11.86 4.43
N ASP A 5 -4.52 -11.49 5.60
CA ASP A 5 -4.54 -10.11 6.12
C ASP A 5 -3.27 -9.37 5.66
N PRO A 6 -3.39 -8.31 4.82
CA PRO A 6 -2.23 -7.52 4.35
C PRO A 6 -1.47 -6.82 5.48
N SER A 7 -2.06 -6.62 6.64
CA SER A 7 -1.41 -5.99 7.79
C SER A 7 -0.61 -6.97 8.67
N ALA A 8 -0.72 -8.28 8.43
CA ALA A 8 -0.12 -9.31 9.29
C ALA A 8 1.40 -9.47 9.16
N PRO A 9 2.06 -9.32 8.00
CA PRO A 9 3.48 -9.66 7.84
C PRO A 9 4.41 -9.01 8.88
N PRO A 10 4.37 -7.70 9.16
CA PRO A 10 5.24 -7.11 10.18
C PRO A 10 4.96 -7.61 11.59
N LYS A 11 3.69 -7.97 11.89
CA LYS A 11 3.32 -8.53 13.20
C LYS A 11 3.93 -9.91 13.41
N LEU A 12 4.03 -10.72 12.34
CA LEU A 12 4.72 -12.01 12.39
C LEU A 12 6.22 -11.86 12.68
N VAL A 13 6.86 -10.83 12.11
CA VAL A 13 8.25 -10.50 12.43
C VAL A 13 8.39 -10.06 13.89
N ALA A 14 7.54 -9.18 14.38
CA ALA A 14 7.54 -8.73 15.76
C ALA A 14 7.34 -9.90 16.76
N ALA A 15 6.56 -10.91 16.37
CA ALA A 15 6.32 -12.12 17.16
C ALA A 15 7.43 -13.18 17.00
N GLY A 16 8.47 -12.95 16.19
CA GLY A 16 9.53 -13.91 15.90
C GLY A 16 9.10 -15.13 15.06
N GLN A 17 7.97 -15.03 14.38
CA GLN A 17 7.43 -16.08 13.50
C GLN A 17 7.90 -15.93 12.04
N ALA A 18 8.53 -14.82 11.71
CA ALA A 18 9.20 -14.55 10.44
C ALA A 18 10.47 -13.73 10.70
N ASP A 19 11.47 -13.89 9.86
CA ASP A 19 12.72 -13.13 9.97
C ASP A 19 12.61 -11.77 9.28
N ILE A 20 11.89 -11.70 8.16
CA ILE A 20 11.77 -10.52 7.28
C ILE A 20 10.31 -10.38 6.85
N ALA A 21 9.85 -9.15 6.71
CA ALA A 21 8.58 -8.85 6.05
C ALA A 21 8.73 -7.64 5.11
N VAL A 22 7.90 -7.61 4.07
CA VAL A 22 7.60 -6.41 3.32
C VAL A 22 6.58 -5.60 4.13
N SER A 23 6.79 -4.30 4.20
CA SER A 23 5.92 -3.33 4.88
C SER A 23 5.96 -2.00 4.15
N TYR A 24 5.23 -1.02 4.67
CA TYR A 24 5.15 0.35 4.19
C TYR A 24 5.76 1.28 5.23
N GLN A 25 6.49 2.32 4.81
CA GLN A 25 7.13 3.23 5.77
C GLN A 25 6.13 3.85 6.78
N PRO A 26 4.96 4.38 6.36
CA PRO A 26 4.01 4.93 7.32
C PRO A 26 3.43 3.86 8.27
N GLN A 27 3.16 2.65 7.77
CA GLN A 27 2.72 1.52 8.61
C GLN A 27 3.77 1.17 9.67
N LEU A 28 5.06 1.12 9.29
CA LEU A 28 6.14 0.87 10.24
C LEU A 28 6.15 1.93 11.35
N HIS A 29 6.00 3.21 11.01
CA HIS A 29 5.96 4.29 12.01
C HIS A 29 4.82 4.10 13.01
N ILE A 30 3.62 3.75 12.54
CA ILE A 30 2.46 3.47 13.38
C ILE A 30 2.73 2.28 14.31
N GLN A 31 3.24 1.19 13.77
CA GLN A 31 3.51 -0.04 14.51
C GLN A 31 4.60 0.15 15.56
N VAL A 32 5.68 0.88 15.25
CA VAL A 32 6.73 1.21 16.21
C VAL A 32 6.21 2.14 17.32
N ALA A 33 5.35 3.11 16.99
CA ALA A 33 4.68 3.95 17.98
C ALA A 33 3.76 3.14 18.91
N GLN A 34 3.20 2.03 18.43
CA GLN A 34 2.42 1.07 19.21
C GLN A 34 3.29 0.10 20.03
N GLY A 35 4.62 0.21 19.95
CA GLY A 35 5.56 -0.59 20.73
C GLY A 35 6.06 -1.87 20.05
N LEU A 36 5.74 -2.11 18.77
CA LEU A 36 6.28 -3.28 18.07
C LEU A 36 7.80 -3.13 17.88
N PRO A 37 8.59 -4.18 18.16
CA PRO A 37 10.05 -4.14 18.08
C PRO A 37 10.55 -4.33 16.64
N LEU A 38 10.12 -3.44 15.75
CA LEU A 38 10.43 -3.49 14.33
C LEU A 38 11.43 -2.41 13.93
N THR A 39 12.23 -2.68 12.92
CA THR A 39 13.09 -1.71 12.26
C THR A 39 13.16 -1.95 10.76
N ARG A 40 13.32 -0.89 9.97
CA ARG A 40 13.62 -0.97 8.55
C ARG A 40 15.11 -1.27 8.37
N PHE A 41 15.45 -2.21 7.50
CA PHE A 41 16.84 -2.49 7.12
C PHE A 41 17.11 -2.31 5.62
N ALA A 42 16.05 -2.19 4.79
CA ALA A 42 16.21 -1.85 3.37
C ALA A 42 14.93 -1.20 2.80
N THR A 43 15.06 -0.56 1.64
CA THR A 43 13.98 -0.01 0.83
C THR A 43 13.93 -0.72 -0.52
N LEU A 44 12.75 -1.16 -0.93
CA LEU A 44 12.49 -1.75 -2.25
C LEU A 44 12.01 -0.69 -3.24
N VAL A 45 11.05 0.16 -2.80
CA VAL A 45 10.47 1.23 -3.61
C VAL A 45 10.44 2.51 -2.79
N ALA A 46 11.25 3.49 -3.21
CA ALA A 46 11.49 4.74 -2.50
C ALA A 46 10.53 5.88 -2.90
N THR A 47 9.42 5.54 -3.54
CA THR A 47 8.38 6.52 -3.96
C THR A 47 7.00 5.96 -3.68
N PRO A 48 5.98 6.80 -3.42
CA PRO A 48 4.62 6.33 -3.27
C PRO A 48 4.14 5.60 -4.54
N LEU A 49 3.60 4.40 -4.39
CA LEU A 49 2.83 3.68 -5.41
C LEU A 49 1.34 3.85 -5.17
N ASN A 50 0.98 4.09 -3.92
CA ASN A 50 -0.41 4.20 -3.47
C ASN A 50 -1.13 5.35 -4.16
N ALA A 51 -2.37 5.09 -4.53
CA ALA A 51 -3.27 6.08 -5.11
C ALA A 51 -4.70 5.82 -4.63
N LEU A 52 -5.52 6.88 -4.64
CA LEU A 52 -6.96 6.73 -4.63
C LEU A 52 -7.41 6.52 -6.07
N VAL A 53 -8.15 5.45 -6.33
CA VAL A 53 -8.60 5.09 -7.67
C VAL A 53 -10.12 5.00 -7.71
N VAL A 54 -10.70 5.53 -8.79
CA VAL A 54 -12.10 5.43 -9.17
C VAL A 54 -12.21 4.86 -10.59
N LEU A 55 -13.39 4.40 -11.02
CA LEU A 55 -13.61 4.08 -12.42
C LEU A 55 -13.47 5.34 -13.29
N ALA A 56 -12.90 5.23 -14.48
CA ALA A 56 -12.67 6.37 -15.36
C ALA A 56 -13.97 7.08 -15.77
N ASP A 57 -15.08 6.36 -15.87
CA ASP A 57 -16.42 6.87 -16.15
C ASP A 57 -17.20 7.31 -14.90
N SER A 58 -16.62 7.12 -13.68
CA SER A 58 -17.20 7.59 -12.42
C SER A 58 -17.49 9.09 -12.44
N PRO A 59 -18.55 9.56 -11.78
CA PRO A 59 -18.79 10.99 -11.59
C PRO A 59 -17.78 11.68 -10.66
N ILE A 60 -16.99 10.92 -9.89
CA ILE A 60 -15.97 11.45 -8.99
C ILE A 60 -14.81 12.00 -9.82
N ARG A 61 -14.61 13.32 -9.80
CA ARG A 61 -13.58 14.05 -10.55
C ARG A 61 -12.53 14.70 -9.66
N SER A 62 -12.81 14.82 -8.37
CA SER A 62 -11.95 15.41 -7.34
C SER A 62 -12.08 14.65 -6.03
N ILE A 63 -11.19 14.92 -5.08
CA ILE A 63 -11.27 14.36 -3.73
C ILE A 63 -12.54 14.86 -2.99
N ALA A 64 -12.99 16.08 -3.28
CA ALA A 64 -14.22 16.62 -2.70
C ALA A 64 -15.49 15.83 -3.08
N ASP A 65 -15.49 15.15 -4.24
CA ASP A 65 -16.63 14.34 -4.70
C ASP A 65 -16.77 13.01 -3.93
N LEU A 66 -15.86 12.73 -3.00
CA LEU A 66 -15.92 11.55 -2.13
C LEU A 66 -16.94 11.71 -1.00
N ASP A 67 -17.46 12.90 -0.75
CA ASP A 67 -18.48 13.11 0.28
C ASP A 67 -19.69 12.19 0.07
N GLY A 68 -20.06 11.45 1.12
CA GLY A 68 -21.13 10.44 1.12
C GLY A 68 -20.77 9.13 0.37
N ARG A 69 -19.55 8.95 -0.14
CA ARG A 69 -19.15 7.78 -0.94
C ARG A 69 -18.60 6.64 -0.09
N LYS A 70 -18.63 5.43 -0.69
CA LYS A 70 -18.00 4.24 -0.13
C LYS A 70 -16.57 4.14 -0.65
N VAL A 71 -15.59 4.09 0.26
CA VAL A 71 -14.17 3.96 -0.08
C VAL A 71 -13.64 2.64 0.46
N GLY A 72 -13.17 1.78 -0.44
CA GLY A 72 -12.52 0.52 -0.12
C GLY A 72 -11.07 0.74 0.31
N PHE A 73 -10.58 -0.07 1.24
CA PHE A 73 -9.18 -0.08 1.68
C PHE A 73 -8.72 -1.51 1.99
N SER A 74 -7.39 -1.75 2.03
CA SER A 74 -6.80 -3.05 2.36
C SER A 74 -6.02 -3.05 3.67
N VAL A 75 -5.22 -2.02 3.94
CA VAL A 75 -4.35 -1.93 5.13
C VAL A 75 -4.87 -0.88 6.09
N GLY A 76 -5.63 -1.30 7.09
CA GLY A 76 -6.16 -0.42 8.12
C GLY A 76 -5.08 0.26 8.96
N GLY A 77 -5.34 1.50 9.40
CA GLY A 77 -4.41 2.34 10.14
C GLY A 77 -3.41 3.11 9.26
N PHE A 78 -3.12 2.61 8.08
CA PHE A 78 -2.21 3.24 7.12
C PHE A 78 -2.96 3.94 5.98
N GLU A 79 -3.77 3.21 5.22
CA GLU A 79 -4.46 3.76 4.04
C GLU A 79 -5.55 4.76 4.42
N ASP A 80 -6.23 4.54 5.53
CA ASP A 80 -7.18 5.51 6.08
C ASP A 80 -6.47 6.79 6.57
N ALA A 81 -5.21 6.70 7.04
CA ALA A 81 -4.43 7.88 7.36
C ALA A 81 -4.06 8.69 6.10
N LEU A 82 -3.71 8.03 4.99
CA LEU A 82 -3.51 8.70 3.70
C LEU A 82 -4.79 9.39 3.24
N LEU A 83 -5.90 8.68 3.23
CA LEU A 83 -7.20 9.22 2.83
C LEU A 83 -7.60 10.41 3.70
N ARG A 84 -7.38 10.35 5.02
CA ARG A 84 -7.64 11.46 5.94
C ARG A 84 -6.87 12.71 5.52
N ALA A 85 -5.59 12.57 5.15
CA ALA A 85 -4.77 13.71 4.71
C ALA A 85 -5.30 14.31 3.40
N MET A 86 -5.73 13.47 2.44
CA MET A 86 -6.32 13.91 1.18
C MET A 86 -7.64 14.65 1.40
N LEU A 87 -8.55 14.09 2.20
CA LEU A 87 -9.85 14.68 2.52
C LEU A 87 -9.70 16.01 3.28
N ALA A 88 -8.75 16.10 4.21
CA ALA A 88 -8.53 17.31 5.01
C ALA A 88 -8.17 18.54 4.15
N ARG A 89 -7.55 18.36 3.00
CA ARG A 89 -7.27 19.46 2.06
C ARG A 89 -8.53 20.05 1.43
N GLU A 90 -9.58 19.23 1.32
CA GLU A 90 -10.89 19.65 0.80
C GLU A 90 -11.86 20.06 1.93
N GLY A 91 -11.37 20.15 3.18
CA GLY A 91 -12.19 20.47 4.33
C GLY A 91 -13.11 19.34 4.79
N LEU A 92 -12.85 18.10 4.35
CA LEU A 92 -13.60 16.90 4.69
C LEU A 92 -12.89 16.07 5.76
N GLY A 93 -13.64 15.27 6.52
CA GLY A 93 -13.12 14.28 7.46
C GLY A 93 -13.35 12.85 6.99
N LEU A 94 -12.81 11.86 7.71
CA LEU A 94 -13.11 10.45 7.42
C LEU A 94 -14.58 10.09 7.66
N ASP A 95 -15.29 10.85 8.47
CA ASP A 95 -16.73 10.72 8.73
C ASP A 95 -17.59 11.13 7.52
N SER A 96 -17.01 11.83 6.55
CA SER A 96 -17.69 12.16 5.29
C SER A 96 -17.77 10.97 4.31
N VAL A 97 -17.04 9.87 4.57
CA VAL A 97 -17.03 8.68 3.71
C VAL A 97 -17.37 7.42 4.51
N THR A 98 -17.84 6.37 3.81
CA THR A 98 -18.01 5.04 4.39
C THR A 98 -16.81 4.17 4.03
N LEU A 99 -15.97 3.83 5.02
CA LEU A 99 -14.81 2.95 4.82
C LEU A 99 -15.22 1.48 4.81
N ILE A 100 -14.76 0.72 3.81
CA ILE A 100 -15.02 -0.71 3.65
C ILE A 100 -13.70 -1.44 3.48
N ASN A 101 -13.38 -2.37 4.41
CA ASN A 101 -12.22 -3.23 4.23
C ASN A 101 -12.52 -4.27 3.14
N VAL A 102 -11.77 -4.23 2.06
CA VAL A 102 -11.88 -5.14 0.92
C VAL A 102 -10.68 -6.08 0.79
N ASN A 103 -9.77 -6.06 1.77
CA ASN A 103 -8.52 -6.81 1.74
C ASN A 103 -7.78 -6.62 0.40
N PHE A 104 -7.30 -7.69 -0.24
CA PHE A 104 -6.63 -7.64 -1.54
C PHE A 104 -7.58 -7.50 -2.74
N SER A 105 -8.87 -7.25 -2.52
CA SER A 105 -9.88 -7.18 -3.60
C SER A 105 -10.17 -5.74 -4.05
N LEU A 106 -9.16 -4.87 -4.12
CA LEU A 106 -9.34 -3.45 -4.45
C LEU A 106 -10.01 -3.27 -5.83
N SER A 107 -9.35 -3.71 -6.92
CA SER A 107 -9.91 -3.60 -8.28
C SER A 107 -11.23 -4.36 -8.46
N PRO A 108 -11.38 -5.62 -7.98
CA PRO A 108 -12.66 -6.34 -8.09
C PRO A 108 -13.81 -5.62 -7.38
N SER A 109 -13.57 -5.05 -6.18
CA SER A 109 -14.61 -4.35 -5.42
C SER A 109 -15.04 -3.05 -6.10
N LEU A 110 -14.09 -2.34 -6.72
CA LEU A 110 -14.37 -1.13 -7.49
C LEU A 110 -15.13 -1.46 -8.79
N ILE A 111 -14.67 -2.47 -9.55
CA ILE A 111 -15.28 -2.89 -10.82
C ILE A 111 -16.72 -3.40 -10.61
N SER A 112 -16.98 -4.11 -9.51
CA SER A 112 -18.32 -4.63 -9.19
C SER A 112 -19.28 -3.58 -8.63
N GLY A 113 -18.79 -2.36 -8.31
CA GLY A 113 -19.58 -1.32 -7.68
C GLY A 113 -19.88 -1.56 -6.20
N GLN A 114 -19.14 -2.46 -5.53
CA GLN A 114 -19.22 -2.64 -4.07
C GLN A 114 -18.78 -1.36 -3.35
N VAL A 115 -17.81 -0.66 -3.92
CA VAL A 115 -17.29 0.64 -3.46
C VAL A 115 -17.23 1.63 -4.64
N ASP A 116 -17.26 2.93 -4.34
CA ASP A 116 -17.20 4.01 -5.33
C ASP A 116 -15.76 4.42 -5.65
N ALA A 117 -14.85 4.22 -4.70
CA ALA A 117 -13.42 4.47 -4.80
C ALA A 117 -12.65 3.45 -3.98
N VAL A 118 -11.34 3.31 -4.24
CA VAL A 118 -10.41 2.54 -3.40
C VAL A 118 -9.17 3.38 -3.09
N ILE A 119 -8.71 3.33 -1.84
CA ILE A 119 -7.39 3.81 -1.42
C ILE A 119 -6.50 2.58 -1.16
N GLY A 120 -5.22 2.66 -1.44
CA GLY A 120 -4.32 1.50 -1.35
C GLY A 120 -3.99 0.88 -2.70
N ALA A 121 -4.63 1.32 -3.77
CA ALA A 121 -4.36 0.84 -5.12
C ALA A 121 -2.98 1.33 -5.60
N PHE A 122 -2.15 0.42 -6.09
CA PHE A 122 -0.86 0.75 -6.66
C PHE A 122 -1.00 1.17 -8.12
N ARG A 123 -0.44 2.34 -8.46
CA ARG A 123 -0.51 2.92 -9.81
C ARG A 123 0.09 2.04 -10.91
N ASN A 124 0.99 1.14 -10.56
CA ASN A 124 1.65 0.21 -11.48
C ASN A 124 1.01 -1.19 -11.49
N PHE A 125 0.03 -1.49 -10.65
CA PHE A 125 -0.60 -2.80 -10.55
C PHE A 125 -2.11 -2.71 -10.79
N GLU A 126 -2.88 -2.08 -9.90
CA GLU A 126 -4.34 -2.04 -10.00
C GLU A 126 -4.83 -1.32 -11.26
N LEU A 127 -4.19 -0.22 -11.69
CA LEU A 127 -4.56 0.45 -12.94
C LEU A 127 -4.38 -0.47 -14.15
N ASN A 128 -3.26 -1.20 -14.23
CA ASN A 128 -3.04 -2.17 -15.31
C ASN A 128 -4.05 -3.33 -15.25
N GLN A 129 -4.36 -3.82 -14.05
CA GLN A 129 -5.37 -4.86 -13.86
C GLN A 129 -6.75 -4.40 -14.33
N MET A 130 -7.13 -3.16 -14.04
CA MET A 130 -8.39 -2.55 -14.47
C MET A 130 -8.44 -2.35 -16.00
N ASP A 131 -7.34 -1.92 -16.60
CA ASP A 131 -7.22 -1.78 -18.06
C ASP A 131 -7.38 -3.13 -18.76
N ILE A 132 -6.72 -4.19 -18.29
CA ILE A 132 -6.85 -5.56 -18.80
C ILE A 132 -8.30 -6.05 -18.67
N ALA A 133 -9.00 -5.69 -17.58
CA ALA A 133 -10.40 -6.02 -17.37
C ALA A 133 -11.38 -5.18 -18.22
N GLY A 134 -10.88 -4.25 -19.04
CA GLY A 134 -11.72 -3.33 -19.86
C GLY A 134 -12.51 -2.34 -19.02
N LYS A 135 -12.06 -2.05 -17.80
CA LYS A 135 -12.66 -1.11 -16.84
C LYS A 135 -11.60 -0.14 -16.33
N PRO A 136 -11.14 0.80 -17.19
CA PRO A 136 -10.03 1.69 -16.84
C PRO A 136 -10.32 2.51 -15.59
N GLY A 137 -9.27 2.73 -14.80
CA GLY A 137 -9.29 3.55 -13.59
C GLY A 137 -8.81 4.97 -13.84
N ARG A 138 -9.21 5.89 -12.97
CA ARG A 138 -8.60 7.22 -12.78
C ARG A 138 -7.98 7.26 -11.42
N ALA A 139 -6.69 7.62 -11.35
CA ALA A 139 -5.96 7.75 -10.11
C ALA A 139 -5.86 9.22 -9.65
N PHE A 140 -5.91 9.39 -8.33
CA PHE A 140 -5.51 10.60 -7.61
C PHE A 140 -4.29 10.21 -6.76
N TYR A 141 -3.14 10.76 -7.11
CA TYR A 141 -1.88 10.41 -6.45
C TYR A 141 -1.78 11.07 -5.08
N VAL A 142 -1.45 10.29 -4.06
CA VAL A 142 -1.48 10.76 -2.67
C VAL A 142 -0.56 11.95 -2.44
N GLU A 143 0.61 11.99 -3.09
CA GLU A 143 1.59 13.08 -2.99
C GLU A 143 1.10 14.40 -3.62
N GLU A 144 0.17 14.36 -4.55
CA GLU A 144 -0.46 15.54 -5.15
C GLU A 144 -1.59 16.10 -4.26
N HIS A 145 -2.08 15.27 -3.33
CA HIS A 145 -3.22 15.59 -2.46
C HIS A 145 -2.86 15.69 -0.97
N GLY A 146 -1.61 16.12 -0.65
CA GLY A 146 -1.22 16.53 0.70
C GLY A 146 -0.51 15.48 1.54
N VAL A 147 -0.26 14.31 1.00
CA VAL A 147 0.58 13.30 1.65
C VAL A 147 2.04 13.57 1.30
N PRO A 148 2.97 13.76 2.25
CA PRO A 148 4.39 13.85 1.94
C PRO A 148 4.89 12.58 1.24
N ALA A 149 5.92 12.72 0.39
CA ALA A 149 6.57 11.56 -0.21
C ALA A 149 7.12 10.62 0.88
N TYR A 150 7.00 9.32 0.64
CA TYR A 150 7.44 8.27 1.55
C TYR A 150 7.91 7.04 0.76
N ASP A 151 8.64 6.14 1.43
CA ASP A 151 9.06 4.87 0.85
C ASP A 151 7.89 3.88 0.87
N GLU A 152 7.37 3.50 -0.31
CA GLU A 152 6.19 2.62 -0.40
C GLU A 152 6.49 1.23 0.11
N LEU A 153 7.52 0.57 -0.43
CA LEU A 153 7.86 -0.79 -0.03
C LEU A 153 9.22 -0.81 0.67
N ILE A 154 9.20 -1.26 1.90
CA ILE A 154 10.38 -1.42 2.75
C ILE A 154 10.49 -2.85 3.26
N LEU A 155 11.71 -3.26 3.59
CA LEU A 155 11.99 -4.50 4.29
C LEU A 155 12.19 -4.21 5.78
N VAL A 156 11.44 -4.94 6.60
CA VAL A 156 11.50 -4.84 8.06
C VAL A 156 11.95 -6.14 8.70
N ALA A 157 12.69 -6.01 9.80
CA ALA A 157 13.14 -7.11 10.66
C ALA A 157 12.85 -6.76 12.13
N HIS A 158 12.98 -7.75 13.00
CA HIS A 158 12.96 -7.51 14.45
C HIS A 158 14.17 -6.64 14.84
N ARG A 159 13.97 -5.63 15.67
CA ARG A 159 15.01 -4.67 16.07
C ARG A 159 16.28 -5.35 16.60
N ASP A 160 16.12 -6.39 17.42
CA ASP A 160 17.23 -7.10 18.03
C ASP A 160 17.98 -8.03 17.06
N ARG A 161 17.53 -8.14 15.81
CA ARG A 161 18.13 -8.98 14.76
C ARG A 161 18.64 -8.18 13.57
N VAL A 162 18.74 -6.86 13.68
CA VAL A 162 19.16 -6.00 12.57
C VAL A 162 20.60 -6.32 12.09
N ASP A 163 21.44 -6.84 12.97
CA ASP A 163 22.83 -7.22 12.67
C ASP A 163 22.98 -8.70 12.23
N ASP A 164 21.89 -9.44 12.04
CA ASP A 164 21.93 -10.84 11.58
C ASP A 164 22.49 -10.89 10.13
N PRO A 165 23.59 -11.64 9.89
CA PRO A 165 24.19 -11.76 8.56
C PRO A 165 23.25 -12.34 7.50
N LYS A 166 22.18 -13.02 7.90
CA LYS A 166 21.12 -13.48 6.99
C LYS A 166 20.43 -12.33 6.28
N LEU A 167 20.28 -11.16 6.91
CA LEU A 167 19.66 -9.99 6.28
C LEU A 167 20.51 -9.50 5.11
N VAL A 168 21.83 -9.43 5.30
CA VAL A 168 22.76 -9.04 4.23
C VAL A 168 22.77 -10.08 3.10
N ALA A 169 22.78 -11.38 3.44
CA ALA A 169 22.71 -12.45 2.45
C ALA A 169 21.40 -12.39 1.64
N PHE A 170 20.27 -12.12 2.30
CA PHE A 170 18.97 -11.92 1.65
C PHE A 170 19.00 -10.74 0.69
N LEU A 171 19.55 -9.58 1.09
CA LEU A 171 19.63 -8.40 0.23
C LEU A 171 20.46 -8.65 -1.02
N ARG A 172 21.58 -9.35 -0.91
CA ARG A 172 22.41 -9.73 -2.07
C ARG A 172 21.66 -10.64 -3.03
N ALA A 173 20.92 -11.62 -2.51
CA ALA A 173 20.11 -12.51 -3.33
C ALA A 173 18.96 -11.77 -4.02
N LEU A 174 18.31 -10.85 -3.30
CA LEU A 174 17.24 -10.00 -3.84
C LEU A 174 17.77 -9.10 -4.96
N GLU A 175 18.90 -8.42 -4.74
CA GLU A 175 19.56 -7.57 -5.75
C GLU A 175 19.89 -8.38 -7.02
N ALA A 176 20.49 -9.56 -6.86
CA ALA A 176 20.80 -10.44 -7.99
C ALA A 176 19.52 -10.87 -8.74
N GLY A 177 18.44 -11.17 -8.02
CA GLY A 177 17.14 -11.49 -8.61
C GLY A 177 16.54 -10.33 -9.39
N VAL A 178 16.57 -9.12 -8.85
CA VAL A 178 16.10 -7.91 -9.54
C VAL A 178 16.93 -7.64 -10.80
N GLN A 179 18.24 -7.76 -10.73
CA GLN A 179 19.11 -7.60 -11.90
C GLN A 179 18.83 -8.67 -12.96
N PHE A 180 18.57 -9.91 -12.56
CA PHE A 180 18.17 -10.96 -13.49
C PHE A 180 16.87 -10.62 -14.21
N LEU A 181 15.84 -10.24 -13.47
CA LEU A 181 14.53 -9.83 -14.01
C LEU A 181 14.64 -8.69 -15.04
N VAL A 182 15.43 -7.65 -14.72
CA VAL A 182 15.62 -6.50 -15.61
C VAL A 182 16.36 -6.87 -16.90
N ASN A 183 17.33 -7.80 -16.82
CA ASN A 183 18.15 -8.19 -17.96
C ASN A 183 17.54 -9.34 -18.78
N HIS A 184 16.59 -10.08 -18.22
CA HIS A 184 15.95 -11.26 -18.85
C HIS A 184 14.41 -11.20 -18.72
N PRO A 185 13.76 -10.17 -19.29
CA PRO A 185 12.32 -9.96 -19.08
C PRO A 185 11.45 -11.06 -19.69
N GLU A 186 11.96 -11.82 -20.67
CA GLU A 186 11.22 -12.93 -21.30
C GLU A 186 11.29 -14.25 -20.51
N GLU A 187 12.23 -14.34 -19.55
CA GLU A 187 12.45 -15.53 -18.71
C GLU A 187 11.84 -15.37 -17.30
N SER A 188 11.18 -14.26 -17.05
CA SER A 188 10.77 -13.78 -15.71
C SER A 188 9.28 -13.88 -15.48
#